data_f71cf4700bab4b6443d2b612b227110b
#
_entry.id   f71cf4700bab4b6443d2b612b227110b
#
_cell.length_a   1.000
_cell.length_b   1.000
_cell.length_c   1.000
_cell.angle_alpha   90.00
_cell.angle_beta   90.00
_cell.angle_gamma   90.00
#
_symmetry.space_group_name_H-M   'P 1'
#
loop_
_entity.id
_entity.type
_entity.pdbx_description
1 polymer ?
#
loop_
_entity_poly.entity_id
_entity_poly.type
_entity_poly.pdbx_seq_one_letter_code
_entity_poly.pdbx_strand_id
1 'polypeptide(L)'
;MSRELSLAEIFQLGYYWETKILLTAVRFDVFSALDGKRKTLHDVAGRLGAHAQPLGLLLNALVAMRLLEKDGDSYGNSTTAATHLVRNSAQYIGHLLLLHDAEWDNWGKLEQTIRTGQRSVDRHVFETDPDLGSNVLAVLHRIGQQSGPDLAKRLQLSGPVRFLDLGGGAGTNAIAFCQAYPELTATVFDLPATLRLTERTVKDAGLESRIALLPGDFNKDGLGGPYDVALMSDILHYQDFSTNAALVKRVWAHLAPGGRLVIKDRFLNEAGTGPAWTTAFAVHILVNTERGDCYKAADAVQWMGEAGFPTVTELEPSAVVQGVKAREA
;
A
#
# COMPACT_ATOMS: atom_id res chain seq x y z
N MET A 1 14.89 -28.17 -4.52
CA MET A 1 15.06 -27.90 -5.96
C MET A 1 13.76 -27.29 -6.46
N SER A 2 13.77 -26.05 -6.99
CA SER A 2 12.61 -25.46 -7.63
C SER A 2 12.26 -26.27 -8.88
N ARG A 3 10.99 -26.63 -9.04
CA ARG A 3 10.49 -27.31 -10.24
C ARG A 3 10.69 -26.41 -11.45
N GLU A 4 11.23 -26.92 -12.54
CA GLU A 4 11.30 -26.19 -13.82
C GLU A 4 9.89 -25.90 -14.35
N LEU A 5 9.74 -24.73 -14.98
CA LEU A 5 8.48 -24.37 -15.61
C LEU A 5 8.25 -25.17 -16.89
N SER A 6 7.05 -25.64 -17.09
CA SER A 6 6.60 -26.22 -18.36
C SER A 6 6.39 -25.11 -19.41
N LEU A 7 6.39 -25.48 -20.68
CA LEU A 7 6.07 -24.57 -21.79
C LEU A 7 4.70 -23.89 -21.60
N ALA A 8 3.69 -24.61 -21.13
CA ALA A 8 2.36 -24.07 -20.87
C ALA A 8 2.38 -23.00 -19.76
N GLU A 9 3.16 -23.18 -18.69
CA GLU A 9 3.32 -22.20 -17.63
C GLU A 9 4.03 -20.93 -18.12
N ILE A 10 5.04 -21.06 -19.01
CA ILE A 10 5.69 -19.91 -19.64
C ILE A 10 4.67 -19.11 -20.49
N PHE A 11 3.83 -19.78 -21.28
CA PHE A 11 2.77 -19.13 -22.03
C PHE A 11 1.78 -18.38 -21.11
N GLN A 12 1.40 -18.98 -19.97
CA GLN A 12 0.51 -18.32 -19.00
C GLN A 12 1.13 -17.06 -18.41
N LEU A 13 2.43 -17.04 -18.13
CA LEU A 13 3.12 -15.81 -17.66
C LEU A 13 3.06 -14.67 -18.69
N GLY A 14 2.93 -15.00 -19.99
CA GLY A 14 2.79 -14.00 -21.05
C GLY A 14 1.37 -13.42 -21.20
N TYR A 15 0.35 -14.00 -20.55
CA TYR A 15 -1.03 -13.56 -20.70
C TYR A 15 -1.38 -12.46 -19.68
N TYR A 16 -1.40 -11.22 -20.13
CA TYR A 16 -1.86 -10.06 -19.36
C TYR A 16 -3.34 -9.72 -19.59
N TRP A 17 -4.04 -10.49 -20.41
CA TRP A 17 -5.39 -10.16 -20.92
C TRP A 17 -6.42 -10.05 -19.81
N GLU A 18 -6.45 -11.02 -18.87
CA GLU A 18 -7.39 -11.00 -17.75
C GLU A 18 -7.23 -9.75 -16.89
N THR A 19 -5.99 -9.34 -16.63
CA THR A 19 -5.68 -8.10 -15.92
C THR A 19 -6.26 -6.90 -16.66
N LYS A 20 -5.99 -6.77 -17.97
CA LYS A 20 -6.47 -5.61 -18.74
C LYS A 20 -7.99 -5.60 -18.90
N ILE A 21 -8.64 -6.77 -19.04
CA ILE A 21 -10.09 -6.91 -19.03
C ILE A 21 -10.69 -6.38 -17.72
N LEU A 22 -10.13 -6.80 -16.56
CA LEU A 22 -10.59 -6.35 -15.25
C LEU A 22 -10.40 -4.83 -15.06
N LEU A 23 -9.21 -4.30 -15.35
CA LEU A 23 -8.93 -2.88 -15.23
C LEU A 23 -9.86 -2.04 -16.13
N THR A 24 -10.08 -2.49 -17.36
CA THR A 24 -10.99 -1.84 -18.30
C THR A 24 -12.44 -1.86 -17.77
N ALA A 25 -12.89 -2.98 -17.24
CA ALA A 25 -14.24 -3.11 -16.69
C ALA A 25 -14.47 -2.19 -15.48
N VAL A 26 -13.48 -2.06 -14.59
CA VAL A 26 -13.53 -1.14 -13.43
C VAL A 26 -13.50 0.32 -13.89
N ARG A 27 -12.63 0.67 -14.82
CA ARG A 27 -12.53 2.02 -15.38
C ARG A 27 -13.81 2.43 -16.10
N PHE A 28 -14.43 1.50 -16.84
CA PHE A 28 -15.70 1.68 -17.55
C PHE A 28 -16.92 1.63 -16.62
N ASP A 29 -16.71 1.32 -15.33
CA ASP A 29 -17.76 1.19 -14.29
C ASP A 29 -18.84 0.15 -14.60
N VAL A 30 -18.45 -0.95 -15.25
CA VAL A 30 -19.33 -2.05 -15.65
C VAL A 30 -20.09 -2.61 -14.45
N PHE A 31 -19.41 -2.83 -13.34
CA PHE A 31 -19.99 -3.47 -12.14
C PHE A 31 -21.07 -2.59 -11.50
N SER A 32 -20.88 -1.28 -11.44
CA SER A 32 -21.92 -0.36 -10.94
C SER A 32 -23.07 -0.21 -11.94
N ALA A 33 -22.80 -0.35 -13.23
CA ALA A 33 -23.86 -0.37 -14.23
C ALA A 33 -24.79 -1.57 -14.08
N LEU A 34 -24.29 -2.68 -13.53
CA LEU A 34 -25.02 -3.92 -13.26
C LEU A 34 -25.54 -4.03 -11.81
N ASP A 35 -25.37 -2.97 -10.99
CA ASP A 35 -25.78 -3.01 -9.59
C ASP A 35 -27.29 -3.26 -9.44
N GLY A 36 -27.63 -4.11 -8.47
CA GLY A 36 -28.96 -4.39 -7.97
C GLY A 36 -29.84 -5.31 -8.84
N LYS A 37 -29.65 -5.40 -10.17
CA LYS A 37 -30.48 -6.24 -11.06
C LYS A 37 -29.72 -6.70 -12.30
N ARG A 38 -30.06 -7.89 -12.80
CA ARG A 38 -29.61 -8.33 -14.12
C ARG A 38 -30.12 -7.38 -15.22
N LYS A 39 -29.28 -7.09 -16.18
CA LYS A 39 -29.57 -6.19 -17.31
C LYS A 39 -29.16 -6.85 -18.63
N THR A 40 -29.88 -6.55 -19.69
CA THR A 40 -29.51 -7.00 -21.03
C THR A 40 -28.25 -6.29 -21.52
N LEU A 41 -27.55 -6.89 -22.50
CA LEU A 41 -26.40 -6.24 -23.13
C LEU A 41 -26.76 -4.83 -23.66
N HIS A 42 -27.95 -4.68 -24.24
CA HIS A 42 -28.42 -3.41 -24.79
C HIS A 42 -28.58 -2.34 -23.70
N ASP A 43 -29.15 -2.70 -22.54
CA ASP A 43 -29.35 -1.79 -21.41
C ASP A 43 -28.01 -1.34 -20.82
N VAL A 44 -27.08 -2.29 -20.68
CA VAL A 44 -25.72 -1.96 -20.18
C VAL A 44 -24.98 -1.06 -21.16
N ALA A 45 -25.06 -1.36 -22.47
CA ALA A 45 -24.43 -0.55 -23.51
C ALA A 45 -24.97 0.88 -23.52
N GLY A 46 -26.31 1.03 -23.45
CA GLY A 46 -26.97 2.33 -23.37
C GLY A 46 -26.55 3.12 -22.13
N ARG A 47 -26.48 2.47 -20.96
CA ARG A 47 -26.07 3.10 -19.69
C ARG A 47 -24.62 3.58 -19.70
N LEU A 48 -23.73 2.82 -20.33
CA LEU A 48 -22.28 3.11 -20.38
C LEU A 48 -21.88 3.96 -21.60
N GLY A 49 -22.80 4.26 -22.51
CA GLY A 49 -22.49 4.93 -23.78
C GLY A 49 -21.55 4.11 -24.66
N ALA A 50 -21.68 2.77 -24.63
CA ALA A 50 -20.78 1.84 -25.29
C ALA A 50 -21.43 1.18 -26.51
N HIS A 51 -20.61 0.72 -27.45
CA HIS A 51 -21.05 -0.15 -28.54
C HIS A 51 -21.34 -1.57 -28.02
N ALA A 52 -22.52 -2.12 -28.31
CA ALA A 52 -22.96 -3.40 -27.74
C ALA A 52 -22.05 -4.57 -28.12
N GLN A 53 -21.60 -4.66 -29.38
CA GLN A 53 -20.78 -5.79 -29.85
C GLN A 53 -19.45 -5.92 -29.09
N PRO A 54 -18.55 -4.92 -28.98
CA PRO A 54 -17.32 -5.04 -28.20
C PRO A 54 -17.58 -5.13 -26.70
N LEU A 55 -18.62 -4.45 -26.17
CA LEU A 55 -19.01 -4.60 -24.77
C LEU A 55 -19.44 -6.04 -24.48
N GLY A 56 -20.19 -6.69 -25.36
CA GLY A 56 -20.60 -8.08 -25.21
C GLY A 56 -19.42 -9.04 -25.08
N LEU A 57 -18.32 -8.81 -25.83
CA LEU A 57 -17.09 -9.59 -25.68
C LEU A 57 -16.47 -9.39 -24.30
N LEU A 58 -16.41 -8.14 -23.81
CA LEU A 58 -15.90 -7.83 -22.48
C LEU A 58 -16.73 -8.50 -21.39
N LEU A 59 -18.08 -8.38 -21.44
CA LEU A 59 -18.97 -8.99 -20.45
C LEU A 59 -18.87 -10.51 -20.44
N ASN A 60 -18.79 -11.16 -21.62
CA ASN A 60 -18.61 -12.61 -21.70
C ASN A 60 -17.25 -13.07 -21.12
N ALA A 61 -16.17 -12.30 -21.31
CA ALA A 61 -14.89 -12.57 -20.68
C ALA A 61 -14.99 -12.45 -19.14
N LEU A 62 -15.67 -11.44 -18.62
CA LEU A 62 -15.91 -11.28 -17.19
C LEU A 62 -16.77 -12.41 -16.60
N VAL A 63 -17.69 -12.99 -17.37
CA VAL A 63 -18.43 -14.20 -16.98
C VAL A 63 -17.47 -15.40 -16.87
N ALA A 64 -16.60 -15.60 -17.87
CA ALA A 64 -15.58 -16.66 -17.83
C ALA A 64 -14.62 -16.49 -16.64
N MET A 65 -14.29 -15.26 -16.25
CA MET A 65 -13.50 -14.90 -15.07
C MET A 65 -14.31 -15.00 -13.76
N ARG A 66 -15.58 -15.40 -13.76
CA ARG A 66 -16.47 -15.53 -12.61
C ARG A 66 -16.74 -14.20 -11.88
N LEU A 67 -16.54 -13.08 -12.53
CA LEU A 67 -16.87 -11.75 -12.00
C LEU A 67 -18.31 -11.36 -12.33
N LEU A 68 -18.84 -11.86 -13.43
CA LEU A 68 -20.26 -11.72 -13.80
C LEU A 68 -20.91 -13.09 -13.91
N GLU A 69 -22.25 -13.06 -13.87
CA GLU A 69 -23.13 -14.17 -14.18
C GLU A 69 -23.97 -13.81 -15.39
N LYS A 70 -24.29 -14.81 -16.25
CA LYS A 70 -25.15 -14.64 -17.41
C LYS A 70 -26.34 -15.61 -17.36
N ASP A 71 -27.53 -15.11 -17.68
CA ASP A 71 -28.73 -15.88 -17.79
C ASP A 71 -29.51 -15.39 -19.02
N GLY A 72 -29.57 -16.24 -20.04
CA GLY A 72 -30.02 -15.81 -21.36
C GLY A 72 -29.21 -14.65 -21.90
N ASP A 73 -29.87 -13.52 -22.19
CA ASP A 73 -29.27 -12.30 -22.70
C ASP A 73 -28.91 -11.28 -21.58
N SER A 74 -29.12 -11.66 -20.31
CA SER A 74 -28.95 -10.77 -19.18
C SER A 74 -27.70 -11.10 -18.38
N TYR A 75 -27.02 -10.06 -17.95
CA TYR A 75 -25.81 -10.10 -17.11
C TYR A 75 -26.11 -9.56 -15.71
N GLY A 76 -25.42 -10.08 -14.72
CA GLY A 76 -25.44 -9.60 -13.34
C GLY A 76 -24.07 -9.77 -12.67
N ASN A 77 -23.83 -9.03 -11.60
CA ASN A 77 -22.62 -9.20 -10.81
C ASN A 77 -22.65 -10.55 -10.08
N SER A 78 -21.49 -11.23 -10.01
CA SER A 78 -21.30 -12.27 -8.99
C SER A 78 -21.31 -11.64 -7.58
N THR A 79 -21.54 -12.43 -6.55
CA THR A 79 -21.52 -11.95 -5.16
C THR A 79 -20.23 -11.21 -4.84
N THR A 80 -19.08 -11.75 -5.24
CA THR A 80 -17.76 -11.13 -5.02
C THR A 80 -17.65 -9.79 -5.76
N ALA A 81 -18.07 -9.73 -7.02
CA ALA A 81 -18.04 -8.49 -7.78
C ALA A 81 -19.00 -7.43 -7.23
N ALA A 82 -20.20 -7.83 -6.80
CA ALA A 82 -21.15 -6.92 -6.15
C ALA A 82 -20.57 -6.32 -4.87
N THR A 83 -19.85 -7.12 -4.09
CA THR A 83 -19.24 -6.68 -2.84
C THR A 83 -18.05 -5.77 -3.06
N HIS A 84 -17.15 -6.10 -4.00
CA HIS A 84 -15.83 -5.48 -4.07
C HIS A 84 -15.62 -4.57 -5.29
N LEU A 85 -16.44 -4.65 -6.33
CA LEU A 85 -16.24 -3.93 -7.58
C LEU A 85 -17.37 -2.93 -7.93
N VAL A 86 -18.46 -2.92 -7.17
CA VAL A 86 -19.51 -1.89 -7.27
C VAL A 86 -19.05 -0.64 -6.50
N ARG A 87 -19.00 0.51 -7.17
CA ARG A 87 -18.41 1.75 -6.65
C ARG A 87 -19.00 2.21 -5.31
N ASN A 88 -20.29 2.02 -5.09
CA ASN A 88 -20.97 2.42 -3.85
C ASN A 88 -20.92 1.37 -2.74
N SER A 89 -20.25 0.23 -2.97
CA SER A 89 -20.08 -0.77 -1.92
C SER A 89 -19.12 -0.28 -0.85
N ALA A 90 -19.46 -0.53 0.42
CA ALA A 90 -18.57 -0.24 1.55
C ALA A 90 -17.22 -0.98 1.46
N GLN A 91 -17.16 -2.08 0.70
CA GLN A 91 -15.96 -2.89 0.50
C GLN A 91 -15.33 -2.68 -0.89
N TYR A 92 -15.65 -1.59 -1.58
CA TYR A 92 -15.12 -1.30 -2.92
C TYR A 92 -13.60 -1.20 -2.93
N ILE A 93 -12.94 -2.01 -3.76
CA ILE A 93 -11.48 -2.02 -3.95
C ILE A 93 -11.06 -1.43 -5.31
N GLY A 94 -12.00 -0.99 -6.12
CA GLY A 94 -11.72 -0.56 -7.51
C GLY A 94 -10.74 0.61 -7.60
N HIS A 95 -10.60 1.44 -6.56
CA HIS A 95 -9.59 2.50 -6.55
C HIS A 95 -8.15 1.96 -6.63
N LEU A 96 -7.87 0.80 -5.99
CA LEU A 96 -6.57 0.15 -6.13
C LEU A 96 -6.34 -0.39 -7.56
N LEU A 97 -7.40 -0.91 -8.19
CA LEU A 97 -7.33 -1.35 -9.59
C LEU A 97 -7.17 -0.17 -10.57
N LEU A 98 -7.79 0.97 -10.26
CA LEU A 98 -7.60 2.21 -11.04
C LEU A 98 -6.19 2.78 -10.89
N LEU A 99 -5.53 2.60 -9.75
CA LEU A 99 -4.11 2.91 -9.60
C LEU A 99 -3.27 2.08 -10.59
N HIS A 100 -3.48 0.76 -10.62
CA HIS A 100 -2.76 -0.11 -11.56
C HIS A 100 -3.07 0.22 -13.04
N ASP A 101 -4.29 0.67 -13.35
CA ASP A 101 -4.61 1.13 -14.70
C ASP A 101 -3.93 2.47 -15.06
N ALA A 102 -3.79 3.38 -14.10
CA ALA A 102 -3.04 4.64 -14.28
C ALA A 102 -1.54 4.40 -14.50
N GLU A 103 -0.99 3.36 -13.89
CA GLU A 103 0.41 2.96 -13.99
C GLU A 103 0.72 2.05 -15.20
N TRP A 104 -0.30 1.66 -15.98
CA TRP A 104 -0.16 0.71 -17.08
C TRP A 104 0.90 1.09 -18.11
N ASP A 105 0.92 2.36 -18.50
CA ASP A 105 1.86 2.85 -19.52
C ASP A 105 3.30 2.91 -19.02
N ASN A 106 3.52 2.98 -17.71
CA ASN A 106 4.86 2.95 -17.12
C ASN A 106 5.50 1.57 -17.29
N TRP A 107 4.72 0.50 -17.15
CA TRP A 107 5.17 -0.85 -17.43
C TRP A 107 5.58 -1.06 -18.88
N GLY A 108 4.95 -0.37 -19.82
CA GLY A 108 5.35 -0.37 -21.24
C GLY A 108 6.75 0.20 -21.48
N LYS A 109 7.28 0.97 -20.54
CA LYS A 109 8.63 1.58 -20.61
C LYS A 109 9.71 0.76 -19.88
N LEU A 110 9.38 -0.40 -19.30
CA LEU A 110 10.31 -1.21 -18.50
C LEU A 110 11.60 -1.54 -19.26
N GLU A 111 11.51 -1.94 -20.53
CA GLU A 111 12.69 -2.23 -21.37
C GLU A 111 13.60 -1.00 -21.50
N GLN A 112 13.03 0.18 -21.73
CA GLN A 112 13.78 1.43 -21.81
C GLN A 112 14.48 1.73 -20.48
N THR A 113 13.76 1.58 -19.35
CA THR A 113 14.33 1.79 -18.01
C THR A 113 15.52 0.85 -17.76
N ILE A 114 15.41 -0.44 -18.13
CA ILE A 114 16.50 -1.40 -17.98
C ILE A 114 17.71 -1.03 -18.86
N ARG A 115 17.49 -0.56 -20.09
CA ARG A 115 18.57 -0.19 -21.02
C ARG A 115 19.30 1.08 -20.60
N THR A 116 18.60 2.06 -20.06
CA THR A 116 19.14 3.41 -19.82
C THR A 116 19.46 3.70 -18.37
N GLY A 117 18.89 2.94 -17.43
CA GLY A 117 18.90 3.24 -15.99
C GLY A 117 17.99 4.43 -15.61
N GLN A 118 17.32 5.05 -16.59
CA GLN A 118 16.42 6.19 -16.31
C GLN A 118 15.05 5.70 -15.90
N ARG A 119 14.51 6.28 -14.85
CA ARG A 119 13.17 5.97 -14.36
C ARG A 119 12.09 6.41 -15.36
N SER A 120 10.96 5.71 -15.36
CA SER A 120 9.84 5.97 -16.27
C SER A 120 8.99 7.16 -15.85
N VAL A 121 9.09 7.56 -14.60
CA VAL A 121 8.30 8.65 -14.00
C VAL A 121 9.19 9.57 -13.17
N ASP A 122 8.85 10.85 -13.17
CA ASP A 122 9.53 11.88 -12.39
C ASP A 122 8.86 12.08 -11.01
N ARG A 123 7.58 11.72 -10.88
CA ARG A 123 6.80 11.82 -9.65
C ARG A 123 5.81 10.67 -9.53
N HIS A 124 5.57 10.25 -8.29
CA HIS A 124 4.60 9.20 -7.98
C HIS A 124 3.15 9.67 -8.20
N VAL A 125 2.24 8.73 -8.48
CA VAL A 125 0.81 9.02 -8.71
C VAL A 125 0.15 9.74 -7.53
N PHE A 126 0.55 9.47 -6.29
CA PHE A 126 0.04 10.18 -5.11
C PHE A 126 0.33 11.67 -5.10
N GLU A 127 1.35 12.11 -5.85
CA GLU A 127 1.66 13.53 -6.02
C GLU A 127 0.95 14.13 -7.25
N THR A 128 0.75 13.32 -8.30
CA THR A 128 0.19 13.78 -9.57
C THR A 128 -1.34 13.71 -9.62
N ASP A 129 -1.95 12.77 -8.86
CA ASP A 129 -3.40 12.62 -8.69
C ASP A 129 -3.73 12.39 -7.20
N PRO A 130 -3.80 13.47 -6.38
CA PRO A 130 -4.09 13.36 -4.95
C PRO A 130 -5.46 12.74 -4.62
N ASP A 131 -6.44 12.86 -5.50
CA ASP A 131 -7.77 12.28 -5.29
C ASP A 131 -7.72 10.76 -5.45
N LEU A 132 -7.05 10.26 -6.49
CA LEU A 132 -6.79 8.83 -6.64
C LEU A 132 -5.96 8.32 -5.46
N GLY A 133 -4.89 9.04 -5.09
CA GLY A 133 -4.05 8.70 -3.95
C GLY A 133 -4.85 8.57 -2.65
N SER A 134 -5.69 9.53 -2.33
CA SER A 134 -6.56 9.51 -1.13
C SER A 134 -7.53 8.31 -1.15
N ASN A 135 -8.13 8.02 -2.30
CA ASN A 135 -9.04 6.89 -2.46
C ASN A 135 -8.32 5.54 -2.31
N VAL A 136 -7.10 5.42 -2.85
CA VAL A 136 -6.25 4.22 -2.68
C VAL A 136 -5.89 4.04 -1.20
N LEU A 137 -5.46 5.09 -0.51
CA LEU A 137 -5.15 5.04 0.92
C LEU A 137 -6.37 4.62 1.77
N ALA A 138 -7.58 5.03 1.40
CA ALA A 138 -8.81 4.59 2.06
C ALA A 138 -9.07 3.07 1.85
N VAL A 139 -8.73 2.51 0.68
CA VAL A 139 -8.78 1.06 0.45
C VAL A 139 -7.73 0.35 1.28
N LEU A 140 -6.48 0.84 1.27
CA LEU A 140 -5.37 0.28 2.04
C LEU A 140 -5.64 0.33 3.54
N HIS A 141 -6.28 1.40 4.04
CA HIS A 141 -6.74 1.49 5.43
C HIS A 141 -7.65 0.32 5.81
N ARG A 142 -8.70 0.06 5.01
CA ARG A 142 -9.63 -1.06 5.29
C ARG A 142 -8.93 -2.42 5.28
N ILE A 143 -8.01 -2.64 4.34
CA ILE A 143 -7.21 -3.87 4.29
C ILE A 143 -6.29 -3.96 5.52
N GLY A 144 -5.62 -2.87 5.86
CA GLY A 144 -4.66 -2.78 6.96
C GLY A 144 -5.29 -2.90 8.35
N GLN A 145 -6.59 -2.59 8.52
CA GLN A 145 -7.31 -2.79 9.77
C GLN A 145 -7.26 -4.23 10.28
N GLN A 146 -7.04 -5.21 9.41
CA GLN A 146 -6.92 -6.63 9.78
C GLN A 146 -5.52 -6.98 10.33
N SER A 147 -4.47 -6.32 9.85
CA SER A 147 -3.06 -6.61 10.21
C SER A 147 -2.49 -5.69 11.30
N GLY A 148 -3.02 -4.48 11.45
CA GLY A 148 -2.55 -3.50 12.45
C GLY A 148 -2.54 -4.02 13.89
N PRO A 149 -3.59 -4.71 14.36
CA PRO A 149 -3.62 -5.28 15.72
C PRO A 149 -2.53 -6.31 16.00
N ASP A 150 -2.08 -7.06 14.98
CA ASP A 150 -1.04 -8.09 15.18
C ASP A 150 0.34 -7.44 15.37
N LEU A 151 0.65 -6.38 14.63
CA LEU A 151 1.87 -5.60 14.84
C LEU A 151 1.88 -4.96 16.24
N ALA A 152 0.76 -4.35 16.65
CA ALA A 152 0.63 -3.76 17.98
C ALA A 152 0.92 -4.80 19.08
N LYS A 153 0.31 -5.98 19.03
CA LYS A 153 0.51 -7.06 20.00
C LYS A 153 1.97 -7.52 20.08
N ARG A 154 2.68 -7.58 18.94
CA ARG A 154 4.10 -8.01 18.90
C ARG A 154 5.02 -7.11 19.69
N LEU A 155 4.75 -5.80 19.73
CA LEU A 155 5.62 -4.84 20.41
C LEU A 155 5.53 -4.88 21.93
N GLN A 156 4.51 -5.52 22.50
CA GLN A 156 4.33 -5.72 23.95
C GLN A 156 4.58 -4.44 24.74
N LEU A 157 3.90 -3.34 24.34
CA LEU A 157 4.04 -2.04 24.99
C LEU A 157 3.32 -2.05 26.35
N SER A 158 3.79 -1.20 27.28
CA SER A 158 3.17 -1.07 28.60
C SER A 158 3.30 0.36 29.12
N GLY A 159 2.30 0.81 29.89
CA GLY A 159 2.24 2.16 30.43
C GLY A 159 2.03 3.25 29.38
N PRO A 160 2.20 4.52 29.74
CA PRO A 160 2.06 5.64 28.81
C PRO A 160 3.19 5.63 27.77
N VAL A 161 2.82 5.62 26.50
CA VAL A 161 3.71 5.57 25.33
C VAL A 161 3.40 6.71 24.38
N ARG A 162 4.38 7.47 23.97
CA ARG A 162 4.29 8.46 22.88
C ARG A 162 4.74 7.76 21.60
N PHE A 163 3.80 7.54 20.70
CA PHE A 163 3.99 6.79 19.47
C PHE A 163 4.02 7.74 18.26
N LEU A 164 5.00 7.57 17.37
CA LEU A 164 5.06 8.23 16.07
C LEU A 164 4.73 7.22 14.97
N ASP A 165 3.70 7.51 14.18
CA ASP A 165 3.38 6.82 12.92
C ASP A 165 3.89 7.69 11.76
N LEU A 166 5.12 7.43 11.30
CA LEU A 166 5.80 8.24 10.31
C LEU A 166 5.40 7.80 8.89
N GLY A 167 4.83 8.73 8.10
CA GLY A 167 4.20 8.39 6.84
C GLY A 167 2.96 7.51 7.08
N GLY A 168 2.21 7.80 8.16
CA GLY A 168 1.14 6.93 8.66
C GLY A 168 -0.12 6.86 7.78
N GLY A 169 -0.15 7.57 6.65
CA GLY A 169 -1.24 7.51 5.67
C GLY A 169 -2.59 7.83 6.31
N ALA A 170 -3.52 6.90 6.23
CA ALA A 170 -4.83 7.02 6.85
C ALA A 170 -4.85 6.80 8.38
N GLY A 171 -3.69 6.70 9.04
CA GLY A 171 -3.58 6.49 10.49
C GLY A 171 -3.90 5.07 10.97
N THR A 172 -3.85 4.09 10.07
CA THR A 172 -4.25 2.71 10.35
C THR A 172 -3.50 2.10 11.53
N ASN A 173 -2.17 2.26 11.55
CA ASN A 173 -1.34 1.74 12.63
C ASN A 173 -1.57 2.54 13.92
N ALA A 174 -1.57 3.88 13.87
CA ALA A 174 -1.82 4.72 15.03
C ALA A 174 -3.16 4.37 15.71
N ILE A 175 -4.23 4.16 14.92
CA ILE A 175 -5.53 3.72 15.42
C ILE A 175 -5.42 2.36 16.10
N ALA A 176 -4.81 1.36 15.43
CA ALA A 176 -4.66 0.01 15.98
C ALA A 176 -3.85 0.00 17.29
N PHE A 177 -2.78 0.80 17.37
CA PHE A 177 -1.97 0.93 18.59
C PHE A 177 -2.74 1.62 19.71
N CYS A 178 -3.45 2.71 19.44
CA CYS A 178 -4.29 3.36 20.46
C CYS A 178 -5.42 2.44 20.97
N GLN A 179 -5.99 1.61 20.10
CA GLN A 179 -7.00 0.61 20.52
C GLN A 179 -6.41 -0.50 21.38
N ALA A 180 -5.19 -0.96 21.07
CA ALA A 180 -4.51 -2.02 21.81
C ALA A 180 -3.96 -1.55 23.17
N TYR A 181 -3.58 -0.27 23.29
CA TYR A 181 -2.91 0.30 24.47
C TYR A 181 -3.66 1.55 24.95
N PRO A 182 -4.44 1.46 26.05
CA PRO A 182 -5.28 2.57 26.51
C PRO A 182 -4.55 3.85 26.88
N GLU A 183 -3.31 3.74 27.38
CA GLU A 183 -2.48 4.89 27.81
C GLU A 183 -1.59 5.45 26.69
N LEU A 184 -1.59 4.83 25.51
CA LEU A 184 -0.79 5.28 24.37
C LEU A 184 -1.40 6.53 23.72
N THR A 185 -0.57 7.52 23.45
CA THR A 185 -0.89 8.65 22.55
C THR A 185 -0.06 8.55 21.29
N ALA A 186 -0.65 8.88 20.15
CA ALA A 186 0.02 8.80 18.86
C ALA A 186 0.11 10.15 18.17
N THR A 187 1.16 10.31 17.36
CA THR A 187 1.26 11.37 16.35
C THR A 187 1.35 10.70 14.99
N VAL A 188 0.43 11.02 14.08
CA VAL A 188 0.54 10.64 12.67
C VAL A 188 1.21 11.79 11.94
N PHE A 189 2.39 11.52 11.38
CA PHE A 189 3.12 12.47 10.56
C PHE A 189 2.96 12.10 9.09
N ASP A 190 2.42 12.99 8.28
CA ASP A 190 2.27 12.78 6.84
C ASP A 190 2.09 14.11 6.09
N LEU A 191 2.05 14.05 4.76
CA LEU A 191 1.78 15.21 3.91
C LEU A 191 0.41 15.83 4.23
N PRO A 192 0.25 17.16 4.17
CA PRO A 192 -1.01 17.83 4.50
C PRO A 192 -2.22 17.30 3.72
N ALA A 193 -2.02 16.88 2.46
CA ALA A 193 -3.10 16.31 1.64
C ALA A 193 -3.58 14.96 2.19
N THR A 194 -2.66 14.11 2.62
CA THR A 194 -2.94 12.80 3.22
C THR A 194 -3.68 12.94 4.54
N LEU A 195 -3.27 13.88 5.39
CA LEU A 195 -3.84 14.08 6.73
C LEU A 195 -5.33 14.45 6.72
N ARG A 196 -5.87 14.92 5.61
CA ARG A 196 -7.34 15.13 5.48
C ARG A 196 -8.11 13.80 5.54
N LEU A 197 -7.54 12.72 5.03
CA LEU A 197 -8.12 11.39 5.17
C LEU A 197 -7.92 10.89 6.60
N THR A 198 -6.71 11.07 7.15
CA THR A 198 -6.37 10.65 8.52
C THR A 198 -7.30 11.27 9.56
N GLU A 199 -7.62 12.55 9.42
CA GLU A 199 -8.57 13.24 10.31
C GLU A 199 -9.94 12.54 10.34
N ARG A 200 -10.44 12.13 9.17
CA ARG A 200 -11.72 11.40 9.07
C ARG A 200 -11.64 10.03 9.73
N THR A 201 -10.61 9.24 9.41
CA THR A 201 -10.46 7.88 9.95
C THR A 201 -10.24 7.87 11.46
N VAL A 202 -9.49 8.83 12.00
CA VAL A 202 -9.27 9.01 13.44
C VAL A 202 -10.57 9.40 14.13
N LYS A 203 -11.36 10.30 13.54
CA LYS A 203 -12.69 10.68 14.04
C LYS A 203 -13.66 9.52 14.02
N ASP A 204 -13.71 8.76 12.92
CA ASP A 204 -14.58 7.59 12.80
C ASP A 204 -14.22 6.50 13.85
N ALA A 205 -12.95 6.46 14.27
CA ALA A 205 -12.47 5.59 15.34
C ALA A 205 -12.71 6.16 16.77
N GLY A 206 -13.12 7.43 16.91
CA GLY A 206 -13.32 8.11 18.21
C GLY A 206 -12.02 8.34 18.97
N LEU A 207 -10.91 8.61 18.27
CA LEU A 207 -9.58 8.69 18.85
C LEU A 207 -8.93 10.08 18.74
N GLU A 208 -9.70 11.14 18.45
CA GLU A 208 -9.19 12.51 18.24
C GLU A 208 -8.46 13.06 19.48
N SER A 209 -8.85 12.63 20.68
CA SER A 209 -8.17 13.04 21.91
C SER A 209 -6.83 12.36 22.15
N ARG A 210 -6.52 11.28 21.43
CA ARG A 210 -5.30 10.47 21.61
C ARG A 210 -4.38 10.44 20.40
N ILE A 211 -4.85 10.86 19.23
CA ILE A 211 -4.07 10.87 17.98
C ILE A 211 -3.97 12.31 17.49
N ALA A 212 -2.76 12.85 17.53
CA ALA A 212 -2.42 14.15 16.96
C ALA A 212 -1.99 13.99 15.49
N LEU A 213 -2.26 14.98 14.65
CA LEU A 213 -1.85 15.03 13.24
C LEU A 213 -0.75 16.08 13.09
N LEU A 214 0.40 15.70 12.56
CA LEU A 214 1.53 16.60 12.32
C LEU A 214 1.83 16.64 10.80
N PRO A 215 1.51 17.74 10.11
CA PRO A 215 1.75 17.87 8.69
C PRO A 215 3.22 18.17 8.38
N GLY A 216 3.76 17.52 7.33
CA GLY A 216 5.11 17.81 6.85
C GLY A 216 5.65 16.79 5.86
N ASP A 217 6.80 17.12 5.31
CA ASP A 217 7.67 16.19 4.57
C ASP A 217 8.69 15.61 5.56
N PHE A 218 8.63 14.32 5.84
CA PHE A 218 9.49 13.67 6.84
C PHE A 218 10.98 13.74 6.49
N ASN A 219 11.35 14.06 5.26
CA ASN A 219 12.73 14.28 4.87
C ASN A 219 13.24 15.70 5.21
N LYS A 220 12.35 16.66 5.41
CA LYS A 220 12.69 18.09 5.55
C LYS A 220 12.25 18.68 6.88
N ASP A 221 11.00 18.41 7.30
CA ASP A 221 10.34 19.09 8.40
C ASP A 221 10.62 18.42 9.75
N GLY A 222 10.44 19.15 10.84
CA GLY A 222 10.64 18.62 12.19
C GLY A 222 9.62 17.56 12.55
N LEU A 223 10.07 16.44 13.11
CA LEU A 223 9.21 15.29 13.43
C LEU A 223 8.50 15.42 14.79
N GLY A 224 8.75 16.47 15.56
CA GLY A 224 8.23 16.60 16.92
C GLY A 224 8.94 15.69 17.94
N GLY A 225 8.23 15.25 18.95
CA GLY A 225 8.77 14.32 19.96
C GLY A 225 9.26 14.99 21.25
N PRO A 226 10.03 14.29 22.09
CA PRO A 226 10.59 12.95 21.87
C PRO A 226 9.52 11.84 21.94
N TYR A 227 9.76 10.75 21.20
CA TYR A 227 8.88 9.58 21.13
C TYR A 227 9.49 8.37 21.84
N ASP A 228 8.64 7.52 22.41
CA ASP A 228 9.05 6.26 23.02
C ASP A 228 9.07 5.11 21.99
N VAL A 229 8.22 5.22 20.96
CA VAL A 229 8.19 4.31 19.80
C VAL A 229 7.93 5.11 18.53
N ALA A 230 8.72 4.88 17.50
CA ALA A 230 8.46 5.34 16.14
C ALA A 230 8.26 4.14 15.21
N LEU A 231 7.28 4.22 14.34
CA LEU A 231 6.99 3.24 13.30
C LEU A 231 7.21 3.87 11.93
N MET A 232 7.95 3.17 11.08
CA MET A 232 8.07 3.41 9.64
C MET A 232 7.49 2.18 8.94
N SER A 233 6.28 2.30 8.39
CA SER A 233 5.57 1.19 7.77
C SER A 233 5.29 1.45 6.31
N ASP A 234 5.85 0.62 5.44
CA ASP A 234 5.59 0.63 4.00
C ASP A 234 5.93 1.98 3.33
N ILE A 235 7.01 2.67 3.77
CA ILE A 235 7.45 3.97 3.23
C ILE A 235 8.88 3.95 2.66
N LEU A 236 9.71 2.99 3.03
CA LEU A 236 11.11 2.96 2.62
C LEU A 236 11.26 2.74 1.11
N HIS A 237 10.36 1.96 0.53
CA HIS A 237 10.40 1.61 -0.88
C HIS A 237 10.11 2.79 -1.83
N TYR A 238 9.71 3.96 -1.33
CA TYR A 238 9.57 5.18 -2.15
C TYR A 238 10.86 6.00 -2.27
N GLN A 239 11.92 5.64 -1.55
CA GLN A 239 13.14 6.41 -1.43
C GLN A 239 14.36 5.58 -1.82
N ASP A 240 15.48 6.27 -2.16
CA ASP A 240 16.78 5.63 -2.33
C ASP A 240 17.44 5.26 -1.00
N PHE A 241 18.48 4.42 -1.08
CA PHE A 241 19.22 3.89 0.08
C PHE A 241 19.75 4.99 1.00
N SER A 242 20.34 6.04 0.42
CA SER A 242 20.96 7.13 1.18
C SER A 242 19.93 8.00 1.89
N THR A 243 18.79 8.24 1.25
CA THR A 243 17.68 8.99 1.85
C THR A 243 17.06 8.20 3.01
N ASN A 244 16.91 6.88 2.88
CA ASN A 244 16.45 6.03 3.98
C ASN A 244 17.42 6.04 5.17
N ALA A 245 18.75 5.95 4.94
CA ALA A 245 19.74 6.07 5.98
C ALA A 245 19.64 7.41 6.75
N ALA A 246 19.49 8.50 6.01
CA ALA A 246 19.31 9.83 6.59
C ALA A 246 18.01 9.93 7.41
N LEU A 247 16.91 9.35 6.90
CA LEU A 247 15.61 9.34 7.58
C LEU A 247 15.68 8.53 8.90
N VAL A 248 16.29 7.35 8.90
CA VAL A 248 16.50 6.55 10.12
C VAL A 248 17.28 7.32 11.16
N LYS A 249 18.35 8.03 10.76
CA LYS A 249 19.13 8.88 11.67
C LYS A 249 18.31 10.05 12.21
N ARG A 250 17.46 10.67 11.40
CA ARG A 250 16.53 11.71 11.86
C ARG A 250 15.57 11.17 12.91
N VAL A 251 14.94 10.03 12.65
CA VAL A 251 14.02 9.38 13.61
C VAL A 251 14.74 9.06 14.92
N TRP A 252 15.97 8.52 14.85
CA TRP A 252 16.78 8.26 16.04
C TRP A 252 16.95 9.50 16.93
N ALA A 253 17.19 10.67 16.33
CA ALA A 253 17.35 11.92 17.08
C ALA A 253 16.07 12.35 17.83
N HIS A 254 14.88 11.95 17.34
CA HIS A 254 13.58 12.28 17.93
C HIS A 254 13.05 11.18 18.88
N LEU A 255 13.78 10.09 19.08
CA LEU A 255 13.46 9.09 20.08
C LEU A 255 13.98 9.49 21.47
N ALA A 256 13.18 9.21 22.49
CA ALA A 256 13.59 9.28 23.88
C ALA A 256 14.72 8.26 24.17
N PRO A 257 15.52 8.45 25.23
CA PRO A 257 16.43 7.41 25.73
C PRO A 257 15.66 6.11 26.02
N GLY A 258 16.16 4.98 25.51
CA GLY A 258 15.46 3.70 25.55
C GLY A 258 14.31 3.54 24.56
N GLY A 259 14.06 4.55 23.74
CA GLY A 259 13.02 4.53 22.70
C GLY A 259 13.34 3.53 21.58
N ARG A 260 12.30 3.15 20.85
CA ARG A 260 12.35 2.11 19.81
C ARG A 260 11.99 2.68 18.45
N LEU A 261 12.75 2.31 17.41
CA LEU A 261 12.34 2.44 16.02
C LEU A 261 11.93 1.07 15.51
N VAL A 262 10.73 0.98 14.94
CA VAL A 262 10.20 -0.20 14.26
C VAL A 262 10.09 0.12 12.78
N ILE A 263 10.72 -0.67 11.94
CA ILE A 263 10.59 -0.61 10.49
C ILE A 263 9.83 -1.86 10.04
N LYS A 264 8.72 -1.66 9.37
CA LYS A 264 7.94 -2.70 8.70
C LYS A 264 7.90 -2.38 7.21
N ASP A 265 8.43 -3.27 6.39
CA ASP A 265 8.37 -3.12 4.93
C ASP A 265 8.39 -4.51 4.25
N ARG A 266 8.32 -4.51 2.92
CA ARG A 266 8.33 -5.70 2.07
C ARG A 266 9.78 -6.03 1.71
N PHE A 267 10.50 -6.65 2.65
CA PHE A 267 11.90 -6.95 2.44
C PHE A 267 12.12 -8.11 1.48
N LEU A 268 13.15 -7.97 0.65
CA LEU A 268 13.73 -9.05 -0.13
C LEU A 268 14.50 -10.02 0.78
N ASN A 269 14.57 -11.28 0.38
CA ASN A 269 15.51 -12.23 1.00
C ASN A 269 16.96 -11.84 0.65
N GLU A 270 17.94 -12.47 1.33
CA GLU A 270 19.37 -12.19 1.13
C GLU A 270 19.85 -12.37 -0.31
N ALA A 271 19.28 -13.31 -1.05
CA ALA A 271 19.62 -13.54 -2.46
C ALA A 271 18.96 -12.53 -3.42
N GLY A 272 17.99 -11.71 -2.94
CA GLY A 272 17.23 -10.77 -3.79
C GLY A 272 16.21 -11.46 -4.73
N THR A 273 15.96 -12.76 -4.54
CA THR A 273 15.12 -13.58 -5.44
C THR A 273 13.78 -13.97 -4.84
N GLY A 274 13.42 -13.42 -3.72
CA GLY A 274 12.20 -13.72 -3.01
C GLY A 274 11.89 -12.71 -1.90
N PRO A 275 10.69 -12.75 -1.35
CA PRO A 275 9.52 -13.50 -1.81
C PRO A 275 9.09 -13.13 -3.24
N ALA A 276 8.43 -14.02 -3.96
CA ALA A 276 8.04 -13.80 -5.36
C ALA A 276 7.22 -12.51 -5.55
N TRP A 277 6.34 -12.21 -4.61
CA TRP A 277 5.55 -10.97 -4.64
C TRP A 277 6.45 -9.73 -4.48
N THR A 278 7.40 -9.74 -3.53
CA THR A 278 8.32 -8.62 -3.28
C THR A 278 9.25 -8.36 -4.46
N THR A 279 9.73 -9.42 -5.14
CA THR A 279 10.57 -9.25 -6.34
C THR A 279 9.80 -8.62 -7.49
N ALA A 280 8.53 -9.00 -7.70
CA ALA A 280 7.67 -8.35 -8.68
C ALA A 280 7.36 -6.90 -8.28
N PHE A 281 7.14 -6.66 -6.98
CA PHE A 281 6.91 -5.32 -6.43
C PHE A 281 8.17 -4.42 -6.57
N ALA A 282 9.38 -4.96 -6.47
CA ALA A 282 10.60 -4.19 -6.74
C ALA A 282 10.63 -3.66 -8.18
N VAL A 283 10.20 -4.46 -9.17
CA VAL A 283 10.05 -3.99 -10.55
C VAL A 283 8.93 -2.96 -10.68
N HIS A 284 7.82 -3.15 -9.94
CA HIS A 284 6.73 -2.17 -9.89
C HIS A 284 7.22 -0.80 -9.35
N ILE A 285 7.99 -0.80 -8.27
CA ILE A 285 8.60 0.40 -7.70
C ILE A 285 9.60 1.03 -8.69
N LEU A 286 10.38 0.23 -9.40
CA LEU A 286 11.32 0.71 -10.43
C LEU A 286 10.62 1.54 -11.52
N VAL A 287 9.45 1.12 -11.99
CA VAL A 287 8.76 1.80 -13.11
C VAL A 287 7.78 2.89 -12.65
N ASN A 288 7.39 2.92 -11.36
CA ASN A 288 6.35 3.82 -10.85
C ASN A 288 6.85 4.86 -9.84
N THR A 289 8.15 4.87 -9.53
CA THR A 289 8.74 5.86 -8.62
C THR A 289 9.99 6.50 -9.21
N GLU A 290 10.28 7.71 -8.78
CA GLU A 290 11.48 8.46 -9.21
C GLU A 290 12.78 7.76 -8.79
N ARG A 291 12.84 7.19 -7.58
CA ARG A 291 14.07 6.66 -6.95
C ARG A 291 13.87 5.52 -5.97
N GLY A 292 12.65 5.03 -5.83
CA GLY A 292 12.34 3.95 -4.88
C GLY A 292 12.99 2.63 -5.25
N ASP A 293 13.08 1.73 -4.26
CA ASP A 293 13.61 0.37 -4.40
C ASP A 293 13.02 -0.53 -3.31
N CYS A 294 13.18 -1.84 -3.45
CA CYS A 294 12.92 -2.79 -2.36
C CYS A 294 14.23 -3.22 -1.72
N TYR A 295 14.26 -3.21 -0.42
CA TYR A 295 15.43 -3.44 0.41
C TYR A 295 15.41 -4.82 1.07
N LYS A 296 16.55 -5.22 1.65
CA LYS A 296 16.65 -6.39 2.53
C LYS A 296 16.47 -5.95 3.98
N ALA A 297 16.11 -6.88 4.85
CA ALA A 297 16.12 -6.60 6.29
C ALA A 297 17.52 -6.20 6.79
N ALA A 298 18.58 -6.75 6.19
CA ALA A 298 19.96 -6.37 6.48
C ALA A 298 20.26 -4.89 6.19
N ASP A 299 19.64 -4.28 5.17
CA ASP A 299 19.80 -2.85 4.88
C ASP A 299 19.20 -1.99 6.02
N ALA A 300 18.02 -2.38 6.52
CA ALA A 300 17.40 -1.71 7.68
C ALA A 300 18.26 -1.85 8.94
N VAL A 301 18.86 -3.02 9.16
CA VAL A 301 19.82 -3.25 10.25
C VAL A 301 21.05 -2.35 10.10
N GLN A 302 21.59 -2.22 8.89
CA GLN A 302 22.71 -1.32 8.60
C GLN A 302 22.36 0.13 8.91
N TRP A 303 21.25 0.66 8.39
CA TRP A 303 20.80 2.05 8.66
C TRP A 303 20.63 2.32 10.16
N MET A 304 20.03 1.38 10.89
CA MET A 304 19.87 1.51 12.34
C MET A 304 21.23 1.50 13.05
N GLY A 305 22.16 0.61 12.69
CA GLY A 305 23.51 0.58 13.26
C GLY A 305 24.26 1.88 13.02
N GLU A 306 24.24 2.41 11.79
CA GLU A 306 24.84 3.69 11.40
C GLU A 306 24.19 4.89 12.12
N ALA A 307 22.90 4.82 12.44
CA ALA A 307 22.19 5.84 13.22
C ALA A 307 22.53 5.81 14.72
N GLY A 308 23.14 4.72 15.22
CA GLY A 308 23.59 4.61 16.62
C GLY A 308 22.67 3.75 17.50
N PHE A 309 21.89 2.85 16.95
CA PHE A 309 21.16 1.86 17.74
C PHE A 309 22.09 0.73 18.18
N PRO A 310 22.33 0.55 19.50
CA PRO A 310 23.23 -0.50 20.00
C PRO A 310 22.66 -1.91 19.86
N THR A 311 21.33 -2.04 19.72
CA THR A 311 20.64 -3.31 19.59
C THR A 311 19.63 -3.21 18.45
N VAL A 312 19.77 -4.11 17.48
CA VAL A 312 18.84 -4.24 16.36
C VAL A 312 18.42 -5.71 16.23
N THR A 313 17.13 -5.98 16.10
CA THR A 313 16.57 -7.33 16.04
C THR A 313 15.49 -7.42 14.94
N GLU A 314 15.43 -8.54 14.25
CA GLU A 314 14.27 -8.87 13.42
C GLU A 314 13.17 -9.43 14.31
N LEU A 315 12.03 -8.75 14.37
CA LEU A 315 10.83 -9.22 15.08
C LEU A 315 10.03 -10.20 14.23
N GLU A 316 10.10 -10.05 12.92
CA GLU A 316 9.52 -10.95 11.94
C GLU A 316 10.47 -11.04 10.74
N PRO A 317 10.91 -12.26 10.39
CA PRO A 317 11.84 -12.45 9.29
C PRO A 317 11.34 -11.80 7.99
N SER A 318 12.21 -11.03 7.35
CA SER A 318 11.93 -10.32 6.09
C SER A 318 10.70 -9.39 6.11
N ALA A 319 10.24 -8.95 7.28
CA ALA A 319 9.07 -8.09 7.39
C ALA A 319 9.21 -6.97 8.42
N VAL A 320 9.75 -7.23 9.62
CA VAL A 320 9.79 -6.27 10.73
C VAL A 320 11.15 -6.26 11.41
N VAL A 321 11.81 -5.10 11.43
CA VAL A 321 13.08 -4.86 12.13
C VAL A 321 12.88 -3.82 13.22
N GLN A 322 13.48 -4.03 14.41
CA GLN A 322 13.43 -3.10 15.53
C GLN A 322 14.83 -2.72 16.00
N GLY A 323 15.06 -1.42 16.17
CA GLY A 323 16.21 -0.88 16.86
C GLY A 323 15.82 -0.26 18.21
N VAL A 324 16.65 -0.44 19.24
CA VAL A 324 16.45 0.17 20.56
C VAL A 324 17.57 1.17 20.84
N LYS A 325 17.21 2.42 21.12
CA LYS A 325 18.15 3.50 21.48
C LYS A 325 18.69 3.26 22.90
N ALA A 326 19.96 3.57 23.13
CA ALA A 326 20.53 3.47 24.46
C ALA A 326 19.74 4.30 25.50
N ARG A 327 19.63 3.81 26.72
CA ARG A 327 19.22 4.62 27.88
C ARG A 327 20.36 5.54 28.25
N GLU A 328 20.06 6.76 28.60
CA GLU A 328 21.07 7.62 29.24
C GLU A 328 21.41 7.00 30.60
N ALA A 329 22.74 6.98 30.93
CA ALA A 329 23.27 6.43 32.18
C ALA A 329 22.89 7.30 33.39
#